data_26a46365a95b40c49db005a10129a33f
#
_entry.id   26a46365a95b40c49db005a10129a33f
#
_cell.length_a   1.000
_cell.length_b   1.000
_cell.length_c   1.000
_cell.angle_alpha   90.00
_cell.angle_beta   90.00
_cell.angle_gamma   90.00
#
_symmetry.space_group_name_H-M   'P 1'
#
loop_
_entity.id
_entity.type
_entity.pdbx_description
1 polymer ?
#
loop_
_entity_poly.entity_id
_entity_poly.type
_entity_poly.pdbx_seq_one_letter_code
_entity_poly.pdbx_strand_id
1 'polypeptide(L)'
;MKFLVLTDIHGSIKYLKMAMEKLDVHGCEKILLLGDILYHGPRNDLPLEYSPKEVITLLNGYKDKIISVKGNCDAEVDEMVLEFPLFPEATIKLNNHTVTLMHGHHVDEYNEDGYVLYGHTHVNKVEGKLINIGSVSIPKDSHHTYAVLSQDSLTSYDLLTDEVIMKVVL
;
A
#
# COMPACT_ATOMS: atom_id res chain seq x y z
N MET A 1 0.79 -17.78 4.33
CA MET A 1 -0.05 -16.58 4.11
C MET A 1 0.73 -15.59 3.27
N LYS A 2 0.11 -15.05 2.23
CA LYS A 2 0.67 -13.97 1.39
C LYS A 2 -0.24 -12.76 1.46
N PHE A 3 0.36 -11.59 1.36
CA PHE A 3 -0.32 -10.30 1.40
C PHE A 3 -0.05 -9.52 0.11
N LEU A 4 -1.11 -8.95 -0.47
CA LEU A 4 -0.98 -7.91 -1.48
C LEU A 4 -0.78 -6.57 -0.76
N VAL A 5 0.28 -5.84 -1.10
CA VAL A 5 0.61 -4.55 -0.47
C VAL A 5 0.41 -3.42 -1.46
N LEU A 6 -0.44 -2.47 -1.10
CA LEU A 6 -0.79 -1.30 -1.91
C LEU A 6 -0.63 -0.03 -1.08
N THR A 7 -0.24 1.06 -1.73
CA THR A 7 -0.12 2.38 -1.11
C THR A 7 -0.36 3.48 -2.12
N ASP A 8 -0.76 4.66 -1.63
CA ASP A 8 -0.86 5.88 -2.45
C ASP A 8 -1.73 5.67 -3.69
N ILE A 9 -2.97 5.17 -3.44
CA ILE A 9 -4.00 4.91 -4.47
C ILE A 9 -4.59 6.23 -4.95
N HIS A 10 -4.72 7.22 -4.04
CA HIS A 10 -5.16 8.58 -4.33
C HIS A 10 -6.44 8.65 -5.19
N GLY A 11 -7.39 7.75 -4.95
CA GLY A 11 -8.69 7.75 -5.61
C GLY A 11 -8.71 7.23 -7.05
N SER A 12 -7.64 6.68 -7.58
CA SER A 12 -7.61 6.09 -8.92
C SER A 12 -8.27 4.73 -8.95
N ILE A 13 -9.46 4.65 -9.53
CA ILE A 13 -10.15 3.36 -9.71
C ILE A 13 -9.47 2.49 -10.78
N LYS A 14 -8.87 3.11 -11.79
CA LYS A 14 -8.15 2.39 -12.85
C LYS A 14 -7.02 1.53 -12.28
N TYR A 15 -6.09 2.18 -11.60
CA TYR A 15 -4.92 1.49 -11.07
C TYR A 15 -5.28 0.55 -9.91
N LEU A 16 -6.29 0.91 -9.11
CA LEU A 16 -6.78 0.00 -8.07
C LEU A 16 -7.37 -1.29 -8.66
N LYS A 17 -8.19 -1.22 -9.70
CA LYS A 17 -8.74 -2.44 -10.36
C LYS A 17 -7.62 -3.34 -10.85
N MET A 18 -6.61 -2.79 -11.53
CA MET A 18 -5.44 -3.54 -12.00
C MET A 18 -4.68 -4.20 -10.85
N ALA A 19 -4.48 -3.46 -9.75
CA ALA A 19 -3.78 -3.98 -8.57
C ALA A 19 -4.59 -5.08 -7.86
N MET A 20 -5.91 -4.96 -7.79
CA MET A 20 -6.76 -5.98 -7.17
C MET A 20 -6.77 -7.32 -7.93
N GLU A 21 -6.57 -7.32 -9.25
CA GLU A 21 -6.38 -8.55 -10.02
C GLU A 21 -5.16 -9.35 -9.55
N LYS A 22 -4.14 -8.67 -9.03
CA LYS A 22 -2.92 -9.29 -8.52
C LYS A 22 -3.13 -10.12 -7.24
N LEU A 23 -4.25 -9.89 -6.53
CA LEU A 23 -4.62 -10.69 -5.37
C LEU A 23 -4.71 -12.19 -5.72
N ASP A 24 -5.44 -12.50 -6.79
CA ASP A 24 -5.63 -13.87 -7.24
C ASP A 24 -4.40 -14.40 -8.01
N VAL A 25 -3.76 -13.56 -8.83
CA VAL A 25 -2.55 -13.92 -9.61
C VAL A 25 -1.44 -14.45 -8.69
N HIS A 26 -1.22 -13.78 -7.55
CA HIS A 26 -0.18 -14.19 -6.59
C HIS A 26 -0.70 -15.11 -5.47
N GLY A 27 -1.99 -15.40 -5.43
CA GLY A 27 -2.62 -16.19 -4.38
C GLY A 27 -2.51 -15.52 -3.00
N CYS A 28 -2.71 -14.19 -2.96
CA CYS A 28 -2.70 -13.42 -1.72
C CYS A 28 -4.02 -13.60 -0.97
N GLU A 29 -3.93 -13.76 0.35
CA GLU A 29 -5.08 -14.03 1.21
C GLU A 29 -5.61 -12.74 1.86
N LYS A 30 -4.75 -11.73 2.03
CA LYS A 30 -5.03 -10.45 2.66
C LYS A 30 -4.44 -9.29 1.85
N ILE A 31 -4.94 -8.08 2.12
CA ILE A 31 -4.52 -6.84 1.50
C ILE A 31 -4.01 -5.91 2.60
N LEU A 32 -2.83 -5.34 2.38
CA LEU A 32 -2.25 -4.30 3.23
C LEU A 32 -2.35 -2.97 2.49
N LEU A 33 -3.04 -2.00 3.08
CA LEU A 33 -3.13 -0.64 2.56
C LEU A 33 -2.29 0.28 3.43
N LEU A 34 -1.30 0.93 2.84
CA LEU A 34 -0.36 1.79 3.58
C LEU A 34 -0.75 3.28 3.52
N GLY A 35 -2.03 3.58 3.36
CA GLY A 35 -2.59 4.94 3.41
C GLY A 35 -2.67 5.66 2.07
N ASP A 36 -3.17 6.90 2.14
CA ASP A 36 -3.47 7.79 1.01
C ASP A 36 -4.39 7.14 -0.03
N ILE A 37 -5.61 6.78 0.46
CA ILE A 37 -6.54 5.91 -0.27
C ILE A 37 -7.41 6.70 -1.25
N LEU A 38 -8.12 7.74 -0.76
CA LEU A 38 -9.20 8.40 -1.53
C LEU A 38 -8.83 9.74 -2.12
N TYR A 39 -8.16 10.61 -1.36
CA TYR A 39 -7.85 11.95 -1.79
C TYR A 39 -6.51 12.03 -2.53
N HIS A 40 -6.48 12.73 -3.67
CA HIS A 40 -5.26 12.86 -4.48
C HIS A 40 -4.15 13.71 -3.82
N GLY A 41 -4.49 14.50 -2.80
CA GLY A 41 -3.57 15.43 -2.16
C GLY A 41 -3.44 16.77 -2.91
N PRO A 42 -3.14 17.86 -2.19
CA PRO A 42 -3.16 19.20 -2.79
C PRO A 42 -1.96 19.50 -3.72
N ARG A 43 -0.94 18.65 -3.69
CA ARG A 43 0.31 18.80 -4.46
C ARG A 43 0.42 17.89 -5.68
N ASN A 44 -0.51 16.98 -5.85
CA ASN A 44 -0.51 16.03 -6.96
C ASN A 44 -1.56 16.39 -7.99
N ASP A 45 -1.29 16.12 -9.25
CA ASP A 45 -2.31 16.11 -10.29
C ASP A 45 -3.27 14.95 -10.05
N LEU A 46 -4.48 15.05 -10.60
CA LEU A 46 -5.45 13.96 -10.53
C LEU A 46 -4.91 12.74 -11.27
N PRO A 47 -4.90 11.57 -10.63
CA PRO A 47 -4.54 10.34 -11.31
C PRO A 47 -5.59 9.94 -12.35
N LEU A 48 -5.22 9.06 -13.26
CA LEU A 48 -6.13 8.55 -14.27
C LEU A 48 -7.36 7.89 -13.62
N GLU A 49 -8.52 8.19 -14.16
CA GLU A 49 -9.82 7.71 -13.66
C GLU A 49 -9.98 7.96 -12.15
N TYR A 50 -9.77 9.21 -11.73
CA TYR A 50 -10.02 9.62 -10.36
C TYR A 50 -11.50 9.48 -10.00
N SER A 51 -11.84 8.50 -9.19
CA SER A 51 -13.21 8.19 -8.78
C SER A 51 -13.24 7.62 -7.35
N PRO A 52 -13.12 8.45 -6.30
CA PRO A 52 -13.11 7.98 -4.91
C PRO A 52 -14.32 7.12 -4.54
N LYS A 53 -15.51 7.43 -5.08
CA LYS A 53 -16.72 6.63 -4.82
C LYS A 53 -16.62 5.19 -5.33
N GLU A 54 -16.01 4.98 -6.50
CA GLU A 54 -15.79 3.63 -7.01
C GLU A 54 -14.69 2.92 -6.24
N VAL A 55 -13.64 3.63 -5.79
CA VAL A 55 -12.60 3.10 -4.91
C VAL A 55 -13.21 2.59 -3.60
N ILE A 56 -14.08 3.39 -2.96
CA ILE A 56 -14.82 3.00 -1.74
C ILE A 56 -15.61 1.72 -1.99
N THR A 57 -16.42 1.68 -3.05
CA THR A 57 -17.26 0.52 -3.38
C THR A 57 -16.41 -0.74 -3.57
N LEU A 58 -15.30 -0.62 -4.31
CA LEU A 58 -14.42 -1.76 -4.58
C LEU A 58 -13.74 -2.26 -3.30
N LEU A 59 -13.15 -1.37 -2.50
CA LEU A 59 -12.42 -1.76 -1.28
C LEU A 59 -13.37 -2.31 -0.21
N ASN A 60 -14.56 -1.74 -0.04
CA ASN A 60 -15.56 -2.25 0.91
C ASN A 60 -16.00 -3.69 0.58
N GLY A 61 -15.96 -4.09 -0.70
CA GLY A 61 -16.16 -5.48 -1.11
C GLY A 61 -15.10 -6.45 -0.57
N TYR A 62 -13.94 -5.94 -0.14
CA TYR A 62 -12.82 -6.72 0.41
C TYR A 62 -12.53 -6.42 1.88
N LYS A 63 -13.41 -5.72 2.60
CA LYS A 63 -13.21 -5.23 3.97
C LYS A 63 -12.65 -6.27 4.95
N ASP A 64 -13.12 -7.52 4.87
CA ASP A 64 -12.69 -8.61 5.76
C ASP A 64 -11.27 -9.13 5.45
N LYS A 65 -10.70 -8.74 4.32
CA LYS A 65 -9.33 -9.08 3.91
C LYS A 65 -8.34 -7.94 4.11
N ILE A 66 -8.81 -6.73 4.43
CA ILE A 66 -7.99 -5.52 4.50
C ILE A 66 -7.43 -5.30 5.91
N ILE A 67 -6.14 -4.99 5.97
CA ILE A 67 -5.46 -4.36 7.10
C ILE A 67 -4.90 -3.05 6.57
N SER A 68 -5.29 -1.92 7.17
CA SER A 68 -4.92 -0.61 6.65
C SER A 68 -4.35 0.31 7.70
N VAL A 69 -3.46 1.20 7.26
CA VAL A 69 -2.97 2.31 8.05
C VAL A 69 -3.38 3.63 7.42
N LYS A 70 -3.44 4.68 8.22
CA LYS A 70 -3.88 6.02 7.83
C LYS A 70 -2.73 6.80 7.20
N GLY A 71 -2.94 7.35 6.01
CA GLY A 71 -2.03 8.28 5.36
C GLY A 71 -2.27 9.73 5.77
N ASN A 72 -1.38 10.61 5.31
CA ASN A 72 -1.52 12.04 5.60
C ASN A 72 -2.62 12.73 4.77
N CYS A 73 -3.07 12.13 3.68
CA CYS A 73 -4.22 12.62 2.90
C CYS A 73 -5.54 11.99 3.33
N ASP A 74 -5.53 10.95 4.18
CA ASP A 74 -6.75 10.30 4.65
C ASP A 74 -7.40 11.11 5.76
N ALA A 75 -8.65 11.51 5.56
CA ALA A 75 -9.41 12.36 6.46
C ALA A 75 -10.33 11.53 7.38
N GLU A 76 -10.85 12.18 8.45
CA GLU A 76 -11.85 11.53 9.32
C GLU A 76 -13.12 11.12 8.56
N VAL A 77 -13.50 11.87 7.53
CA VAL A 77 -14.65 11.53 6.70
C VAL A 77 -14.45 10.24 5.91
N ASP A 78 -13.21 9.86 5.61
CA ASP A 78 -12.91 8.61 4.90
C ASP A 78 -13.23 7.40 5.78
N GLU A 79 -13.00 7.51 7.09
CA GLU A 79 -13.35 6.48 8.08
C GLU A 79 -14.86 6.28 8.23
N MET A 80 -15.67 7.24 7.78
CA MET A 80 -17.14 7.12 7.79
C MET A 80 -17.68 6.33 6.59
N VAL A 81 -16.91 6.22 5.51
CA VAL A 81 -17.34 5.59 4.25
C VAL A 81 -16.60 4.30 3.91
N LEU A 82 -15.40 4.11 4.49
CA LEU A 82 -14.66 2.85 4.41
C LEU A 82 -15.15 1.92 5.53
N GLU A 83 -15.52 0.68 5.18
CA GLU A 83 -16.06 -0.31 6.13
C GLU A 83 -14.95 -1.13 6.82
N PHE A 84 -13.75 -0.58 6.90
CA PHE A 84 -12.58 -1.12 7.61
C PHE A 84 -11.82 0.01 8.32
N PRO A 85 -11.14 -0.28 9.44
CA PRO A 85 -10.46 0.76 10.21
C PRO A 85 -9.19 1.27 9.53
N LEU A 86 -8.86 2.55 9.72
CA LEU A 86 -7.57 3.14 9.37
C LEU A 86 -6.76 3.33 10.66
N PHE A 87 -5.76 2.48 10.90
CA PHE A 87 -4.91 2.56 12.08
C PHE A 87 -3.75 3.56 11.86
N PRO A 88 -3.26 4.26 12.89
CA PRO A 88 -2.03 5.06 12.77
C PRO A 88 -0.85 4.21 12.29
N GLU A 89 -0.73 3.01 12.84
CA GLU A 89 0.22 1.97 12.45
C GLU A 89 -0.35 0.58 12.73
N ALA A 90 0.20 -0.44 12.12
CA ALA A 90 -0.16 -1.83 12.38
C ALA A 90 1.09 -2.72 12.33
N THR A 91 1.07 -3.82 13.07
CA THR A 91 2.21 -4.75 13.12
C THR A 91 1.77 -6.15 12.69
N ILE A 92 2.55 -6.76 11.81
CA ILE A 92 2.36 -8.14 11.35
C ILE A 92 3.54 -8.99 11.82
N LYS A 93 3.26 -10.17 12.35
CA LYS A 93 4.28 -11.18 12.67
C LYS A 93 4.37 -12.20 11.54
N LEU A 94 5.55 -12.34 10.98
CA LEU A 94 5.89 -13.31 9.94
C LEU A 94 7.00 -14.21 10.48
N ASN A 95 6.75 -15.51 10.63
CA ASN A 95 7.73 -16.46 11.17
C ASN A 95 8.58 -15.83 12.30
N ASN A 96 9.82 -15.45 12.00
CA ASN A 96 10.78 -14.86 12.93
C ASN A 96 10.90 -13.33 12.79
N HIS A 97 10.10 -12.68 11.96
CA HIS A 97 10.20 -11.26 11.66
C HIS A 97 8.97 -10.50 12.12
N THR A 98 9.19 -9.28 12.56
CA THR A 98 8.14 -8.29 12.80
C THR A 98 8.17 -7.29 11.65
N VAL A 99 7.00 -6.99 11.09
CA VAL A 99 6.83 -6.02 10.02
C VAL A 99 5.84 -4.97 10.49
N THR A 100 6.30 -3.75 10.63
CA THR A 100 5.46 -2.60 10.95
C THR A 100 4.97 -1.94 9.66
N LEU A 101 3.70 -1.65 9.62
CA LEU A 101 3.03 -0.95 8.54
C LEU A 101 2.78 0.48 8.98
N MET A 102 3.18 1.45 8.18
CA MET A 102 2.86 2.86 8.38
C MET A 102 2.77 3.56 7.02
N HIS A 103 2.25 4.80 7.00
CA HIS A 103 2.22 5.52 5.73
C HIS A 103 3.61 6.06 5.34
N GLY A 104 4.37 6.59 6.29
CA GLY A 104 5.74 7.02 6.06
C GLY A 104 6.01 8.51 6.26
N HIS A 105 4.99 9.34 6.52
CA HIS A 105 5.20 10.77 6.80
C HIS A 105 5.90 11.05 8.16
N HIS A 106 6.07 10.03 8.99
CA HIS A 106 6.83 10.03 10.26
C HIS A 106 7.87 8.88 10.33
N VAL A 107 8.27 8.31 9.19
CA VAL A 107 9.19 7.16 9.18
C VAL A 107 10.55 7.45 9.81
N ASP A 108 11.01 8.70 9.77
CA ASP A 108 12.28 9.14 10.37
C ASP A 108 12.26 9.08 11.92
N GLU A 109 11.08 9.01 12.53
CA GLU A 109 10.88 8.90 13.97
C GLU A 109 10.87 7.44 14.46
N TYR A 110 10.90 6.46 13.53
CA TYR A 110 10.82 5.04 13.85
C TYR A 110 12.17 4.52 14.35
N ASN A 111 12.18 3.94 15.55
CA ASN A 111 13.38 3.47 16.25
C ASN A 111 13.32 2.01 16.70
N GLU A 112 12.31 1.24 16.29
CA GLU A 112 12.13 -0.14 16.71
C GLU A 112 12.89 -1.13 15.82
N ASP A 113 13.20 -2.31 16.38
CA ASP A 113 13.72 -3.42 15.61
C ASP A 113 12.61 -4.07 14.76
N GLY A 114 12.91 -4.34 13.50
CA GLY A 114 11.97 -4.97 12.56
C GLY A 114 12.01 -4.33 11.19
N TYR A 115 11.24 -4.88 10.27
CA TYR A 115 11.04 -4.27 8.96
C TYR A 115 9.90 -3.27 9.02
N VAL A 116 10.01 -2.21 8.23
CA VAL A 116 8.96 -1.21 8.05
C VAL A 116 8.55 -1.16 6.60
N LEU A 117 7.26 -1.33 6.32
CA LEU A 117 6.68 -1.10 5.01
C LEU A 117 5.94 0.23 5.01
N TYR A 118 6.24 1.08 4.03
CA TYR A 118 5.65 2.40 3.93
C TYR A 118 5.50 2.89 2.47
N GLY A 119 4.84 4.00 2.25
CA GLY A 119 4.63 4.67 0.97
C GLY A 119 5.04 6.13 1.01
N HIS A 120 4.09 7.06 0.82
CA HIS A 120 4.20 8.50 0.99
C HIS A 120 5.12 9.24 0.01
N THR A 121 6.33 8.74 -0.23
CA THR A 121 7.27 9.41 -1.14
C THR A 121 7.01 9.11 -2.61
N HIS A 122 6.20 8.09 -2.89
CA HIS A 122 5.87 7.58 -4.22
C HIS A 122 7.10 7.04 -4.99
N VAL A 123 8.15 6.64 -4.28
CA VAL A 123 9.39 6.08 -4.83
C VAL A 123 9.65 4.72 -4.22
N ASN A 124 9.76 3.67 -5.05
CA ASN A 124 10.07 2.32 -4.58
C ASN A 124 11.55 2.23 -4.20
N LYS A 125 11.87 1.96 -2.93
CA LYS A 125 13.26 1.87 -2.46
C LYS A 125 13.41 1.07 -1.17
N VAL A 126 14.64 0.63 -0.90
CA VAL A 126 15.05 -0.03 0.36
C VAL A 126 16.21 0.72 0.98
N GLU A 127 16.10 0.98 2.28
CA GLU A 127 17.15 1.56 3.10
C GLU A 127 17.26 0.74 4.40
N GLY A 128 18.12 -0.27 4.40
CA GLY A 128 18.21 -1.22 5.51
C GLY A 128 16.91 -2.00 5.68
N LYS A 129 16.24 -1.83 6.83
CA LYS A 129 14.94 -2.46 7.12
C LYS A 129 13.74 -1.59 6.73
N LEU A 130 13.95 -0.37 6.24
CA LEU A 130 12.91 0.53 5.76
C LEU A 130 12.65 0.26 4.27
N ILE A 131 11.43 -0.13 3.94
CA ILE A 131 11.04 -0.54 2.59
C ILE A 131 9.87 0.32 2.13
N ASN A 132 10.14 1.21 1.20
CA ASN A 132 9.11 2.00 0.53
C ASN A 132 8.55 1.24 -0.66
N ILE A 133 7.23 1.11 -0.72
CA ILE A 133 6.55 0.37 -1.79
C ILE A 133 6.32 1.24 -3.05
N GLY A 134 6.50 2.54 -2.97
CA GLY A 134 6.24 3.46 -4.09
C GLY A 134 4.81 3.97 -4.12
N SER A 135 4.16 3.97 -5.26
CA SER A 135 2.76 4.35 -5.41
C SER A 135 2.06 3.52 -6.49
N VAL A 136 0.82 3.13 -6.21
CA VAL A 136 -0.04 2.44 -7.19
C VAL A 136 -0.43 3.39 -8.34
N SER A 137 -0.71 4.67 -8.05
CA SER A 137 -1.36 5.56 -9.02
C SER A 137 -0.55 6.78 -9.44
N ILE A 138 0.31 7.33 -8.57
CA ILE A 138 1.05 8.57 -8.80
C ILE A 138 2.55 8.36 -8.52
N PRO A 139 3.24 7.50 -9.29
CA PRO A 139 4.66 7.23 -9.06
C PRO A 139 5.52 8.47 -9.35
N LYS A 140 6.63 8.62 -8.61
CA LYS A 140 7.68 9.61 -8.85
C LYS A 140 8.98 8.99 -9.36
N ASP A 141 9.01 7.66 -9.49
CA ASP A 141 10.14 6.89 -10.02
C ASP A 141 9.84 6.17 -11.34
N SER A 142 8.76 6.51 -12.01
CA SER A 142 8.31 5.96 -13.30
C SER A 142 7.62 4.59 -13.22
N HIS A 143 7.48 3.98 -12.03
CA HIS A 143 6.85 2.68 -11.86
C HIS A 143 5.58 2.75 -11.01
N HIS A 144 4.44 2.40 -11.59
CA HIS A 144 3.24 2.09 -10.82
C HIS A 144 3.49 0.80 -10.05
N THR A 145 3.50 0.84 -8.72
CA THR A 145 4.00 -0.28 -7.94
C THR A 145 2.95 -0.93 -7.04
N TYR A 146 3.03 -2.23 -6.96
CA TYR A 146 2.45 -3.04 -5.90
C TYR A 146 3.51 -4.01 -5.36
N ALA A 147 3.27 -4.59 -4.19
CA ALA A 147 4.17 -5.62 -3.69
C ALA A 147 3.41 -6.83 -3.18
N VAL A 148 4.13 -7.96 -3.11
CA VAL A 148 3.68 -9.21 -2.48
C VAL A 148 4.61 -9.50 -1.31
N LEU A 149 4.03 -9.52 -0.11
CA LEU A 149 4.70 -9.91 1.12
C LEU A 149 4.39 -11.37 1.43
N SER A 150 5.43 -12.18 1.62
CA SER A 150 5.35 -13.57 2.07
C SER A 150 5.99 -13.74 3.45
N GLN A 151 6.10 -14.97 3.93
CA GLN A 151 6.71 -15.25 5.23
C GLN A 151 8.20 -14.87 5.32
N ASP A 152 8.92 -14.92 4.19
CA ASP A 152 10.38 -14.81 4.15
C ASP A 152 10.86 -13.74 3.15
N SER A 153 9.95 -13.07 2.45
CA SER A 153 10.36 -12.10 1.41
C SER A 153 9.25 -11.11 1.06
N LEU A 154 9.69 -9.96 0.57
CA LEU A 154 8.86 -8.97 -0.09
C LEU A 154 9.36 -8.78 -1.53
N THR A 155 8.45 -8.80 -2.49
CA THR A 155 8.77 -8.52 -3.90
C THR A 155 7.86 -7.41 -4.42
N SER A 156 8.44 -6.33 -4.93
CA SER A 156 7.71 -5.26 -5.62
C SER A 156 7.71 -5.49 -7.12
N TYR A 157 6.61 -5.15 -7.76
CA TYR A 157 6.38 -5.31 -9.19
C TYR A 157 5.91 -4.00 -9.81
N ASP A 158 6.26 -3.79 -11.06
CA ASP A 158 5.59 -2.80 -11.89
C ASP A 158 4.18 -3.29 -12.24
N LEU A 159 3.18 -2.45 -11.96
CA LEU A 159 1.77 -2.81 -12.16
C LEU A 159 1.39 -2.96 -13.65
N LEU A 160 2.10 -2.25 -14.53
CA LEU A 160 1.77 -2.22 -15.95
C LEU A 160 2.45 -3.34 -16.75
N THR A 161 3.63 -3.77 -16.29
CA THR A 161 4.45 -4.76 -17.02
C THR A 161 4.56 -6.10 -16.29
N ASP A 162 4.22 -6.16 -15.00
CA ASP A 162 4.45 -7.28 -14.09
C ASP A 162 5.95 -7.64 -13.88
N GLU A 163 6.84 -6.75 -14.29
CA GLU A 163 8.27 -6.93 -14.05
C GLU A 163 8.61 -6.73 -12.57
N VAL A 164 9.53 -7.55 -12.08
CA VAL A 164 10.07 -7.41 -10.72
C VAL A 164 10.97 -6.18 -10.66
N ILE A 165 10.62 -5.23 -9.80
CA ILE A 165 11.43 -4.02 -9.56
C ILE A 165 12.41 -4.27 -8.41
N MET A 166 11.94 -4.89 -7.33
CA MET A 166 12.71 -5.07 -6.11
C MET A 166 12.35 -6.38 -5.43
N LYS A 167 13.35 -7.04 -4.85
CA LYS A 167 13.14 -8.21 -3.99
C LYS A 167 14.00 -8.11 -2.74
N VAL A 168 13.35 -8.24 -1.59
CA VAL A 168 13.98 -8.25 -0.27
C VAL A 168 13.73 -9.60 0.39
N VAL A 169 14.78 -10.23 0.89
CA VAL A 169 14.69 -11.39 1.80
C VAL A 169 14.64 -10.82 3.21
N LEU A 170 13.61 -11.22 3.97
CA LEU A 170 13.37 -10.72 5.34
C LEU A 170 14.19 -11.49 6.37
#